data_f2914d44027a05e9e8539ff5d5185bea
#
_entry.id   f2914d44027a05e9e8539ff5d5185bea
#
_cell.length_a   1.000
_cell.length_b   1.000
_cell.length_c   1.000
_cell.angle_alpha   90.00
_cell.angle_beta   90.00
_cell.angle_gamma   90.00
#
_symmetry.space_group_name_H-M   'P 1'
#
loop_
_entity.id
_entity.type
_entity.pdbx_description
1 polymer ?
#
loop_
_entity_poly.entity_id
_entity_poly.type
_entity_poly.pdbx_seq_one_letter_code
_entity_poly.pdbx_strand_id
1 'polypeptide(L)'
;MTISEIRAQFPILNTQVYGKPLVYLDNAASAQRPVSVVECWSSLVQGANANIHRAVHKLAGSATEAYEGARNAVKDFLNASSSEEIVFTSGATAAINLVAFSFGEAFIEEGDEIIVSVAEHHSNIVPWQMLCQRKKAVLKVLDIDENGVLQPDALEKLISKRTKIVAISHISNVLGLVNPVKEIVTVSHLFGVPVLVDGAQGIVHEKVDVQELDCDFYVFSGHKLYAATGTGVLFGKKKWLDAMPPYMGGGEMIHSVSFEETTYAPMPGKFEAGTQNFNAVPTLVPAINFVSACRNSADVQKEQEAILDYVYKALADNPCIKLYGLPRPVKVPLFSFAVEGAHHEDLALILDKMGIALRSGQMCAEPLMDRLGVTGLLRASFAPYNTLEEAKYFIKSLDKAIDMLV
;
A
#
# COMPACT_ATOMS: atom_id res chain seq x y z
N MET A 1 2.04 24.55 2.07
CA MET A 1 1.49 24.55 0.70
C MET A 1 -0.04 24.70 0.79
N THR A 2 -0.63 25.51 -0.06
CA THR A 2 -2.08 25.61 -0.24
C THR A 2 -2.59 24.48 -1.14
N ILE A 3 -3.89 24.18 -1.11
CA ILE A 3 -4.51 23.19 -2.02
C ILE A 3 -4.28 23.57 -3.49
N SER A 4 -4.33 24.86 -3.85
CA SER A 4 -4.06 25.32 -5.22
C SER A 4 -2.63 25.02 -5.66
N GLU A 5 -1.63 25.26 -4.80
CA GLU A 5 -0.23 24.94 -5.09
C GLU A 5 -0.01 23.44 -5.24
N ILE A 6 -0.73 22.62 -4.47
CA ILE A 6 -0.68 21.16 -4.60
C ILE A 6 -1.27 20.73 -5.93
N ARG A 7 -2.48 21.17 -6.27
CA ARG A 7 -3.14 20.81 -7.53
C ARG A 7 -2.34 21.20 -8.76
N ALA A 8 -1.63 22.34 -8.70
CA ALA A 8 -0.77 22.80 -9.81
C ALA A 8 0.38 21.81 -10.13
N GLN A 9 0.76 20.94 -9.18
CA GLN A 9 1.75 19.88 -9.41
C GLN A 9 1.20 18.67 -10.18
N PHE A 10 -0.12 18.64 -10.47
CA PHE A 10 -0.78 17.51 -11.14
C PHE A 10 -1.49 17.96 -12.42
N PRO A 11 -0.77 18.13 -13.55
CA PRO A 11 -1.37 18.61 -14.82
C PRO A 11 -2.52 17.74 -15.31
N ILE A 12 -2.54 16.43 -14.99
CA ILE A 12 -3.60 15.49 -15.37
C ILE A 12 -4.98 15.91 -14.82
N LEU A 13 -5.04 16.61 -13.70
CA LEU A 13 -6.30 17.08 -13.10
C LEU A 13 -6.98 18.19 -13.92
N ASN A 14 -6.27 18.76 -14.91
CA ASN A 14 -6.84 19.70 -15.86
C ASN A 14 -7.44 19.01 -17.10
N THR A 15 -7.40 17.67 -17.15
CA THR A 15 -7.95 16.87 -18.26
C THR A 15 -9.47 16.88 -18.22
N GLN A 16 -10.08 16.84 -19.41
CA GLN A 16 -11.52 16.65 -19.55
C GLN A 16 -11.83 15.20 -19.96
N VAL A 17 -12.84 14.62 -19.30
CA VAL A 17 -13.38 13.29 -19.60
C VAL A 17 -14.84 13.47 -20.05
N TYR A 18 -15.16 13.05 -21.26
CA TYR A 18 -16.47 13.29 -21.90
C TYR A 18 -16.92 14.77 -21.87
N GLY A 19 -15.98 15.71 -22.03
CA GLY A 19 -16.26 17.16 -21.98
C GLY A 19 -16.58 17.71 -20.59
N LYS A 20 -16.30 16.94 -19.53
CA LYS A 20 -16.42 17.33 -18.12
C LYS A 20 -15.05 17.41 -17.47
N PRO A 21 -14.82 18.33 -16.50
CA PRO A 21 -13.60 18.31 -15.70
C PRO A 21 -13.42 16.95 -15.01
N LEU A 22 -12.19 16.43 -15.02
CA LEU A 22 -11.86 15.19 -14.31
C LEU A 22 -11.95 15.38 -12.80
N VAL A 23 -12.75 14.55 -12.14
CA VAL A 23 -12.71 14.33 -10.67
C VAL A 23 -12.19 12.92 -10.42
N TYR A 24 -10.92 12.83 -10.01
CA TYR A 24 -10.23 11.55 -9.82
C TYR A 24 -10.34 11.07 -8.37
N LEU A 25 -11.15 10.03 -8.14
CA LEU A 25 -11.44 9.45 -6.82
C LEU A 25 -11.05 7.96 -6.72
N ASP A 26 -10.11 7.48 -7.55
CA ASP A 26 -9.58 6.11 -7.48
C ASP A 26 -8.13 6.06 -6.96
N ASN A 27 -7.80 6.95 -6.03
CA ASN A 27 -6.45 7.12 -5.48
C ASN A 27 -5.94 5.89 -4.72
N ALA A 28 -6.80 5.15 -4.05
CA ALA A 28 -6.44 3.92 -3.33
C ALA A 28 -6.03 2.78 -4.27
N ALA A 29 -6.38 2.85 -5.56
CA ALA A 29 -5.86 1.93 -6.57
C ALA A 29 -4.50 2.39 -7.09
N SER A 30 -4.38 3.66 -7.50
CA SER A 30 -3.12 4.29 -7.92
C SER A 30 -3.23 5.81 -7.82
N ALA A 31 -2.34 6.46 -7.10
CA ALA A 31 -2.30 7.92 -7.02
C ALA A 31 -1.76 8.54 -8.32
N GLN A 32 -2.13 9.79 -8.61
CA GLN A 32 -1.53 10.56 -9.70
C GLN A 32 -0.10 10.99 -9.31
N ARG A 33 0.74 11.38 -10.30
CA ARG A 33 2.13 11.75 -10.07
C ARG A 33 2.30 13.25 -10.11
N PRO A 34 2.95 13.86 -9.12
CA PRO A 34 3.32 15.26 -9.20
C PRO A 34 4.43 15.47 -10.24
N VAL A 35 4.50 16.66 -10.80
CA VAL A 35 5.51 17.06 -11.83
C VAL A 35 6.93 16.71 -11.36
N SER A 36 7.25 16.93 -10.08
CA SER A 36 8.57 16.63 -9.52
C SER A 36 8.99 15.15 -9.65
N VAL A 37 8.04 14.23 -9.58
CA VAL A 37 8.28 12.79 -9.77
C VAL A 37 8.55 12.48 -11.26
N VAL A 38 7.77 13.10 -12.16
CA VAL A 38 7.92 12.94 -13.61
C VAL A 38 9.27 13.51 -14.08
N GLU A 39 9.64 14.69 -13.58
CA GLU A 39 10.92 15.35 -13.88
C GLU A 39 12.10 14.55 -13.35
N CYS A 40 12.02 14.01 -12.12
CA CYS A 40 13.05 13.13 -11.55
C CYS A 40 13.29 11.93 -12.46
N TRP A 41 12.25 11.21 -12.85
CA TRP A 41 12.38 10.06 -13.74
C TRP A 41 12.95 10.44 -15.11
N SER A 42 12.43 11.50 -15.71
CA SER A 42 12.89 12.00 -17.02
C SER A 42 14.37 12.40 -16.98
N SER A 43 14.80 13.11 -15.94
CA SER A 43 16.20 13.57 -15.79
C SER A 43 17.18 12.40 -15.65
N LEU A 44 16.78 11.34 -14.92
CA LEU A 44 17.60 10.13 -14.78
C LEU A 44 17.76 9.40 -16.11
N VAL A 45 16.67 9.20 -16.85
CA VAL A 45 16.70 8.55 -18.16
C VAL A 45 17.55 9.34 -19.17
N GLN A 46 17.47 10.66 -19.13
CA GLN A 46 18.19 11.54 -20.09
C GLN A 46 19.65 11.81 -19.69
N GLY A 47 19.97 11.83 -18.40
CA GLY A 47 21.25 12.33 -17.89
C GLY A 47 22.13 11.32 -17.16
N ALA A 48 21.55 10.22 -16.61
CA ALA A 48 22.28 9.26 -15.77
C ALA A 48 21.85 7.80 -16.02
N ASN A 49 21.38 7.47 -17.22
CA ASN A 49 20.92 6.13 -17.57
C ASN A 49 22.08 5.16 -17.73
N ALA A 50 22.50 4.50 -16.65
CA ALA A 50 23.56 3.52 -16.62
C ALA A 50 23.30 2.46 -15.54
N ASN A 51 23.79 1.22 -15.75
CA ASN A 51 23.69 0.18 -14.73
C ASN A 51 24.46 0.60 -13.46
N ILE A 52 23.90 0.24 -12.32
CA ILE A 52 24.39 0.65 -10.99
C ILE A 52 25.42 -0.34 -10.42
N HIS A 53 26.17 0.08 -9.39
CA HIS A 53 27.10 -0.65 -8.51
C HIS A 53 28.41 -1.14 -9.16
N ARG A 54 28.38 -1.80 -10.32
CA ARG A 54 29.55 -2.54 -10.84
C ARG A 54 30.43 -1.77 -11.82
N ALA A 55 29.92 -0.74 -12.46
CA ALA A 55 30.66 0.01 -13.45
C ALA A 55 31.41 1.17 -12.82
N VAL A 56 32.64 1.45 -13.32
CA VAL A 56 33.55 2.49 -12.76
C VAL A 56 33.45 3.84 -13.46
N HIS A 57 32.58 3.98 -14.48
CA HIS A 57 32.41 5.24 -15.20
C HIS A 57 31.42 6.19 -14.48
N LYS A 58 31.56 7.47 -14.73
CA LYS A 58 30.83 8.55 -14.04
C LYS A 58 29.30 8.37 -14.05
N LEU A 59 28.71 7.96 -15.18
CA LEU A 59 27.26 7.78 -15.28
C LEU A 59 26.76 6.69 -14.33
N ALA A 60 27.47 5.57 -14.22
CA ALA A 60 27.12 4.51 -13.28
C ALA A 60 27.26 4.98 -11.81
N GLY A 61 28.29 5.79 -11.52
CA GLY A 61 28.43 6.42 -10.20
C GLY A 61 27.23 7.31 -9.86
N SER A 62 26.81 8.18 -10.78
CA SER A 62 25.64 9.06 -10.58
C SER A 62 24.32 8.27 -10.43
N ALA A 63 24.14 7.22 -11.23
CA ALA A 63 22.96 6.36 -11.11
C ALA A 63 22.93 5.59 -9.77
N THR A 64 24.10 5.08 -9.33
CA THR A 64 24.25 4.42 -8.03
C THR A 64 23.95 5.38 -6.87
N GLU A 65 24.49 6.60 -6.92
CA GLU A 65 24.25 7.64 -5.92
C GLU A 65 22.75 7.97 -5.80
N ALA A 66 22.05 8.13 -6.93
CA ALA A 66 20.61 8.37 -6.93
C ALA A 66 19.81 7.20 -6.34
N TYR A 67 20.19 5.96 -6.69
CA TYR A 67 19.53 4.75 -6.22
C TYR A 67 19.72 4.55 -4.70
N GLU A 68 20.96 4.64 -4.21
CA GLU A 68 21.25 4.50 -2.78
C GLU A 68 20.79 5.72 -1.97
N GLY A 69 20.77 6.91 -2.57
CA GLY A 69 20.12 8.10 -2.01
C GLY A 69 18.64 7.88 -1.75
N ALA A 70 17.93 7.20 -2.66
CA ALA A 70 16.53 6.82 -2.45
C ALA A 70 16.37 5.82 -1.30
N ARG A 71 17.30 4.86 -1.14
CA ARG A 71 17.29 3.91 -0.01
C ARG A 71 17.41 4.64 1.33
N ASN A 72 18.33 5.59 1.42
CA ASN A 72 18.49 6.41 2.62
C ASN A 72 17.25 7.27 2.89
N ALA A 73 16.65 7.86 1.86
CA ALA A 73 15.41 8.63 2.03
C ALA A 73 14.24 7.76 2.54
N VAL A 74 14.11 6.53 2.04
CA VAL A 74 13.10 5.57 2.53
C VAL A 74 13.40 5.13 3.96
N LYS A 75 14.67 4.85 4.29
CA LYS A 75 15.10 4.54 5.67
C LYS A 75 14.68 5.64 6.63
N ASP A 76 14.97 6.90 6.30
CA ASP A 76 14.64 8.06 7.13
C ASP A 76 13.12 8.27 7.22
N PHE A 77 12.39 8.07 6.12
CA PHE A 77 10.93 8.23 6.06
C PHE A 77 10.17 7.22 6.91
N LEU A 78 10.70 6.00 7.03
CA LEU A 78 10.17 4.93 7.87
C LEU A 78 10.74 4.95 9.30
N ASN A 79 11.74 5.79 9.58
CA ASN A 79 12.55 5.74 10.80
C ASN A 79 13.19 4.34 11.03
N ALA A 80 13.65 3.68 9.94
CA ALA A 80 14.37 2.41 10.07
C ALA A 80 15.78 2.62 10.62
N SER A 81 16.32 1.63 11.35
CA SER A 81 17.61 1.72 12.03
C SER A 81 18.81 1.73 11.07
N SER A 82 18.68 1.03 9.94
CA SER A 82 19.74 0.91 8.93
C SER A 82 19.15 0.86 7.51
N SER A 83 19.91 1.35 6.52
CA SER A 83 19.58 1.15 5.11
C SER A 83 19.65 -0.32 4.68
N GLU A 84 20.35 -1.17 5.43
CA GLU A 84 20.38 -2.62 5.22
C GLU A 84 19.01 -3.28 5.44
N GLU A 85 18.10 -2.63 6.17
CA GLU A 85 16.72 -3.08 6.43
C GLU A 85 15.74 -2.71 5.30
N ILE A 86 16.20 -1.98 4.28
CA ILE A 86 15.38 -1.52 3.16
C ILE A 86 15.74 -2.31 1.90
N VAL A 87 14.79 -3.08 1.38
CA VAL A 87 14.91 -3.86 0.15
C VAL A 87 13.95 -3.29 -0.89
N PHE A 88 14.46 -2.97 -2.08
CA PHE A 88 13.61 -2.52 -3.19
C PHE A 88 13.00 -3.70 -3.94
N THR A 89 11.74 -3.56 -4.28
CA THR A 89 10.95 -4.55 -5.02
C THR A 89 10.13 -3.86 -6.11
N SER A 90 9.40 -4.61 -6.91
CA SER A 90 8.50 -4.04 -7.92
C SER A 90 7.14 -3.56 -7.37
N GLY A 91 6.89 -3.74 -6.07
CA GLY A 91 5.64 -3.35 -5.38
C GLY A 91 5.40 -4.18 -4.13
N ALA A 92 4.40 -3.81 -3.34
CA ALA A 92 4.01 -4.53 -2.12
C ALA A 92 3.75 -6.02 -2.37
N THR A 93 3.11 -6.38 -3.48
CA THR A 93 2.89 -7.79 -3.87
C THR A 93 4.19 -8.57 -3.96
N ALA A 94 5.22 -8.00 -4.64
CA ALA A 94 6.52 -8.64 -4.74
C ALA A 94 7.23 -8.72 -3.37
N ALA A 95 7.11 -7.69 -2.54
CA ALA A 95 7.66 -7.67 -1.20
C ALA A 95 7.04 -8.75 -0.29
N ILE A 96 5.72 -8.90 -0.31
CA ILE A 96 5.01 -9.95 0.45
C ILE A 96 5.41 -11.34 -0.06
N ASN A 97 5.48 -11.54 -1.39
CA ASN A 97 5.94 -12.82 -1.96
C ASN A 97 7.38 -13.15 -1.56
N LEU A 98 8.28 -12.15 -1.51
CA LEU A 98 9.65 -12.34 -1.03
C LEU A 98 9.64 -12.84 0.42
N VAL A 99 8.91 -12.19 1.31
CA VAL A 99 8.81 -12.63 2.71
C VAL A 99 8.16 -14.00 2.80
N ALA A 100 7.02 -14.23 2.13
CA ALA A 100 6.32 -15.52 2.15
C ALA A 100 7.20 -16.67 1.64
N PHE A 101 8.03 -16.43 0.63
CA PHE A 101 8.98 -17.44 0.15
C PHE A 101 10.14 -17.62 1.12
N SER A 102 10.93 -16.57 1.37
CA SER A 102 12.20 -16.67 2.08
C SER A 102 12.01 -16.98 3.58
N PHE A 103 11.02 -16.34 4.23
CA PHE A 103 10.63 -16.66 5.61
C PHE A 103 10.06 -18.08 5.68
N GLY A 104 9.22 -18.44 4.71
CA GLY A 104 8.63 -19.77 4.61
C GLY A 104 9.66 -20.88 4.48
N GLU A 105 10.72 -20.66 3.69
CA GLU A 105 11.79 -21.67 3.55
C GLU A 105 12.61 -21.81 4.83
N ALA A 106 12.84 -20.72 5.56
CA ALA A 106 13.67 -20.72 6.77
C ALA A 106 12.95 -21.21 8.03
N PHE A 107 11.63 -20.92 8.16
CA PHE A 107 10.95 -21.00 9.47
C PHE A 107 9.63 -21.75 9.48
N ILE A 108 9.08 -22.15 8.31
CA ILE A 108 7.78 -22.84 8.24
C ILE A 108 7.96 -24.33 7.95
N GLU A 109 7.37 -25.14 8.82
CA GLU A 109 7.30 -26.60 8.72
C GLU A 109 5.86 -27.09 8.57
N GLU A 110 5.68 -28.42 8.33
CA GLU A 110 4.36 -29.04 8.21
C GLU A 110 3.55 -28.86 9.49
N GLY A 111 2.33 -28.37 9.35
CA GLY A 111 1.38 -28.12 10.44
C GLY A 111 1.61 -26.81 11.20
N ASP A 112 2.61 -25.99 10.84
CA ASP A 112 2.74 -24.63 11.36
C ASP A 112 1.60 -23.74 10.87
N GLU A 113 1.36 -22.64 11.57
CA GLU A 113 0.23 -21.76 11.33
C GLU A 113 0.69 -20.36 10.89
N ILE A 114 -0.03 -19.80 9.92
CA ILE A 114 0.11 -18.43 9.45
C ILE A 114 -1.22 -17.74 9.68
N ILE A 115 -1.23 -16.56 10.28
CA ILE A 115 -2.44 -15.78 10.51
C ILE A 115 -2.49 -14.61 9.55
N VAL A 116 -3.61 -14.47 8.82
CA VAL A 116 -3.98 -13.28 8.03
C VAL A 116 -5.33 -12.76 8.50
N SER A 117 -5.71 -11.52 8.15
CA SER A 117 -7.08 -11.08 8.43
C SER A 117 -8.02 -11.35 7.27
N VAL A 118 -9.34 -11.39 7.54
CA VAL A 118 -10.36 -11.49 6.49
C VAL A 118 -10.41 -10.23 5.61
N ALA A 119 -9.88 -9.10 6.12
CA ALA A 119 -9.89 -7.81 5.45
C ALA A 119 -8.65 -7.54 4.58
N GLU A 120 -7.82 -8.56 4.32
CA GLU A 120 -6.60 -8.39 3.54
C GLU A 120 -6.86 -8.24 2.04
N HIS A 121 -6.01 -7.46 1.40
CA HIS A 121 -5.87 -7.46 -0.06
C HIS A 121 -5.35 -8.83 -0.53
N HIS A 122 -5.74 -9.28 -1.73
CA HIS A 122 -5.29 -10.57 -2.29
C HIS A 122 -3.76 -10.74 -2.26
N SER A 123 -3.00 -9.66 -2.39
CA SER A 123 -1.53 -9.68 -2.27
C SER A 123 -1.02 -10.15 -0.91
N ASN A 124 -1.84 -10.01 0.15
CA ASN A 124 -1.52 -10.45 1.51
C ASN A 124 -2.33 -11.68 1.94
N ILE A 125 -2.94 -12.39 1.00
CA ILE A 125 -3.61 -13.69 1.21
C ILE A 125 -2.93 -14.77 0.36
N VAL A 126 -2.90 -14.56 -0.97
CA VAL A 126 -2.51 -15.58 -1.95
C VAL A 126 -1.08 -16.10 -1.73
N PRO A 127 -0.05 -15.27 -1.47
CA PRO A 127 1.30 -15.78 -1.21
C PRO A 127 1.37 -16.73 0.00
N TRP A 128 0.59 -16.44 1.04
CA TRP A 128 0.49 -17.29 2.25
C TRP A 128 -0.25 -18.59 1.97
N GLN A 129 -1.33 -18.57 1.17
CA GLN A 129 -1.99 -19.79 0.71
C GLN A 129 -1.04 -20.69 -0.08
N MET A 130 -0.28 -20.09 -1.03
CA MET A 130 0.73 -20.83 -1.80
C MET A 130 1.81 -21.43 -0.90
N LEU A 131 2.26 -20.71 0.12
CA LEU A 131 3.21 -21.21 1.11
C LEU A 131 2.60 -22.36 1.92
N CYS A 132 1.39 -22.21 2.43
CA CYS A 132 0.68 -23.26 3.16
C CYS A 132 0.53 -24.54 2.35
N GLN A 133 0.17 -24.43 1.05
CA GLN A 133 0.09 -25.58 0.15
C GLN A 133 1.45 -26.28 -0.01
N ARG A 134 2.53 -25.51 -0.22
CA ARG A 134 3.88 -26.03 -0.45
C ARG A 134 4.46 -26.69 0.80
N LYS A 135 4.25 -26.09 1.97
CA LYS A 135 4.81 -26.55 3.26
C LYS A 135 3.85 -27.41 4.09
N LYS A 136 2.62 -27.63 3.61
CA LYS A 136 1.52 -28.25 4.37
C LYS A 136 1.26 -27.57 5.71
N ALA A 137 1.38 -26.25 5.72
CA ALA A 137 1.06 -25.38 6.85
C ALA A 137 -0.43 -25.01 6.82
N VAL A 138 -0.92 -24.37 7.86
CA VAL A 138 -2.31 -24.00 8.05
C VAL A 138 -2.47 -22.50 7.99
N LEU A 139 -3.35 -22.01 7.11
CA LEU A 139 -3.75 -20.61 7.10
C LEU A 139 -4.92 -20.40 8.06
N LYS A 140 -4.72 -19.54 9.07
CA LYS A 140 -5.77 -19.09 9.99
C LYS A 140 -6.22 -17.69 9.63
N VAL A 141 -7.48 -17.40 9.84
CA VAL A 141 -8.08 -16.10 9.49
C VAL A 141 -8.56 -15.41 10.76
N LEU A 142 -8.03 -14.21 11.00
CA LEU A 142 -8.53 -13.27 12.02
C LEU A 142 -9.74 -12.53 11.44
N ASP A 143 -10.91 -12.69 12.06
CA ASP A 143 -12.12 -12.00 11.64
C ASP A 143 -12.14 -10.54 12.13
N ILE A 144 -12.98 -9.74 11.49
CA ILE A 144 -13.31 -8.37 11.90
C ILE A 144 -14.58 -8.38 12.74
N ASP A 145 -14.76 -7.38 13.59
CA ASP A 145 -16.02 -7.16 14.29
C ASP A 145 -17.13 -6.63 13.34
N GLU A 146 -18.32 -6.37 13.87
CA GLU A 146 -19.46 -5.83 13.12
C GLU A 146 -19.19 -4.44 12.49
N ASN A 147 -18.19 -3.73 12.99
CA ASN A 147 -17.77 -2.42 12.55
C ASN A 147 -16.62 -2.47 11.52
N GLY A 148 -16.08 -3.66 11.25
CA GLY A 148 -14.98 -3.87 10.31
C GLY A 148 -13.58 -3.74 10.93
N VAL A 149 -13.47 -3.70 12.27
CA VAL A 149 -12.20 -3.49 12.98
C VAL A 149 -11.60 -4.80 13.44
N LEU A 150 -10.29 -4.97 13.28
CA LEU A 150 -9.53 -6.08 13.84
C LEU A 150 -9.41 -5.94 15.35
N GLN A 151 -9.62 -7.04 16.08
CA GLN A 151 -9.59 -7.05 17.53
C GLN A 151 -8.33 -7.76 18.05
N PRO A 152 -7.42 -7.07 18.78
CA PRO A 152 -6.23 -7.70 19.36
C PRO A 152 -6.53 -8.90 20.28
N ASP A 153 -7.61 -8.83 21.07
CA ASP A 153 -8.05 -9.92 21.94
C ASP A 153 -8.50 -11.18 21.15
N ALA A 154 -9.03 -10.99 19.95
CA ALA A 154 -9.37 -12.11 19.07
C ALA A 154 -8.11 -12.76 18.49
N LEU A 155 -7.09 -11.95 18.16
CA LEU A 155 -5.80 -12.45 17.73
C LEU A 155 -5.13 -13.26 18.85
N GLU A 156 -5.14 -12.78 20.09
CA GLU A 156 -4.56 -13.50 21.24
C GLU A 156 -5.12 -14.92 21.37
N LYS A 157 -6.44 -15.09 21.19
CA LYS A 157 -7.11 -16.37 21.23
C LYS A 157 -6.80 -17.27 20.02
N LEU A 158 -6.43 -16.68 18.89
CA LEU A 158 -6.15 -17.40 17.65
C LEU A 158 -4.69 -17.90 17.58
N ILE A 159 -3.74 -17.21 18.24
CA ILE A 159 -2.34 -17.58 18.29
C ILE A 159 -2.17 -18.90 19.07
N SER A 160 -1.35 -19.78 18.54
CA SER A 160 -0.96 -21.04 19.18
C SER A 160 0.56 -21.20 19.17
N LYS A 161 1.09 -22.26 19.79
CA LYS A 161 2.52 -22.62 19.75
C LYS A 161 3.03 -22.94 18.34
N ARG A 162 2.12 -23.17 17.37
CA ARG A 162 2.44 -23.43 15.97
C ARG A 162 2.39 -22.17 15.10
N THR A 163 1.87 -21.06 15.62
CA THR A 163 1.82 -19.79 14.87
C THR A 163 3.23 -19.25 14.66
N LYS A 164 3.60 -18.99 13.42
CA LYS A 164 4.95 -18.55 13.02
C LYS A 164 5.01 -17.11 12.51
N ILE A 165 3.91 -16.61 11.97
CA ILE A 165 3.84 -15.22 11.47
C ILE A 165 2.38 -14.76 11.44
N VAL A 166 2.17 -13.47 11.71
CA VAL A 166 0.93 -12.73 11.48
C VAL A 166 1.16 -11.75 10.35
N ALA A 167 0.26 -11.70 9.36
CA ALA A 167 0.34 -10.76 8.25
C ALA A 167 -0.98 -10.00 8.10
N ILE A 168 -0.93 -8.68 8.34
CA ILE A 168 -2.12 -7.80 8.39
C ILE A 168 -1.89 -6.50 7.63
N SER A 169 -2.96 -5.89 7.16
CA SER A 169 -2.94 -4.55 6.57
C SER A 169 -2.90 -3.45 7.65
N HIS A 170 -2.16 -2.38 7.39
CA HIS A 170 -2.17 -1.18 8.24
C HIS A 170 -3.49 -0.43 8.11
N ILE A 171 -3.95 -0.22 6.88
CA ILE A 171 -5.24 0.41 6.56
C ILE A 171 -5.95 -0.43 5.51
N SER A 172 -7.21 -0.76 5.76
CA SER A 172 -8.04 -1.50 4.81
C SER A 172 -8.25 -0.70 3.52
N ASN A 173 -7.89 -1.28 2.39
CA ASN A 173 -8.10 -0.69 1.06
C ASN A 173 -9.58 -0.67 0.63
N VAL A 174 -10.45 -1.34 1.37
CA VAL A 174 -11.90 -1.36 1.16
C VAL A 174 -12.59 -0.45 2.16
N LEU A 175 -12.38 -0.68 3.47
CA LEU A 175 -13.12 0.01 4.52
C LEU A 175 -12.55 1.39 4.86
N GLY A 176 -11.28 1.66 4.49
CA GLY A 176 -10.57 2.88 4.88
C GLY A 176 -10.31 2.98 6.38
N LEU A 177 -10.42 1.88 7.10
CA LEU A 177 -10.20 1.80 8.55
C LEU A 177 -8.71 1.59 8.86
N VAL A 178 -8.22 2.34 9.83
CA VAL A 178 -6.87 2.17 10.38
C VAL A 178 -6.93 1.03 11.41
N ASN A 179 -6.18 -0.03 11.15
CA ASN A 179 -6.10 -1.17 12.06
C ASN A 179 -5.19 -0.86 13.26
N PRO A 180 -5.44 -1.44 14.45
CA PRO A 180 -4.63 -1.27 15.65
C PRO A 180 -3.33 -2.08 15.56
N VAL A 181 -2.45 -1.67 14.61
CA VAL A 181 -1.24 -2.44 14.25
C VAL A 181 -0.29 -2.57 15.43
N LYS A 182 -0.10 -1.50 16.22
CA LYS A 182 0.82 -1.50 17.36
C LYS A 182 0.37 -2.51 18.43
N GLU A 183 -0.93 -2.55 18.72
CA GLU A 183 -1.52 -3.49 19.65
C GLU A 183 -1.42 -4.93 19.15
N ILE A 184 -1.68 -5.16 17.86
CA ILE A 184 -1.54 -6.46 17.20
C ILE A 184 -0.09 -6.94 17.24
N VAL A 185 0.88 -6.07 16.95
CA VAL A 185 2.32 -6.38 17.06
C VAL A 185 2.67 -6.73 18.51
N THR A 186 2.20 -5.92 19.46
CA THR A 186 2.46 -6.17 20.90
C THR A 186 1.94 -7.54 21.34
N VAL A 187 0.68 -7.86 21.00
CA VAL A 187 0.10 -9.18 21.31
C VAL A 187 0.89 -10.32 20.65
N SER A 188 1.21 -10.18 19.35
CA SER A 188 1.98 -11.22 18.64
C SER A 188 3.35 -11.48 19.27
N HIS A 189 4.05 -10.42 19.65
CA HIS A 189 5.38 -10.50 20.28
C HIS A 189 5.36 -11.13 21.67
N LEU A 190 4.25 -11.05 22.43
CA LEU A 190 4.10 -11.79 23.70
C LEU A 190 4.23 -13.31 23.50
N PHE A 191 3.89 -13.80 22.30
CA PHE A 191 4.01 -15.21 21.91
C PHE A 191 5.26 -15.48 21.07
N GLY A 192 6.13 -14.49 20.85
CA GLY A 192 7.32 -14.61 20.01
C GLY A 192 7.05 -14.71 18.52
N VAL A 193 5.87 -14.27 18.07
CA VAL A 193 5.41 -14.36 16.68
C VAL A 193 5.69 -13.03 15.95
N PRO A 194 6.48 -13.03 14.85
CA PRO A 194 6.74 -11.83 14.06
C PRO A 194 5.51 -11.39 13.26
N VAL A 195 5.48 -10.08 12.93
CA VAL A 195 4.38 -9.46 12.21
C VAL A 195 4.86 -8.80 10.93
N LEU A 196 4.20 -9.15 9.80
CA LEU A 196 4.26 -8.41 8.54
C LEU A 196 3.08 -7.46 8.44
N VAL A 197 3.36 -6.20 8.14
CA VAL A 197 2.35 -5.16 7.95
C VAL A 197 2.30 -4.76 6.47
N ASP A 198 1.16 -5.00 5.81
CA ASP A 198 0.88 -4.40 4.49
C ASP A 198 0.53 -2.93 4.69
N GLY A 199 1.51 -2.09 4.46
CA GLY A 199 1.43 -0.64 4.56
C GLY A 199 1.01 0.07 3.27
N ALA A 200 0.50 -0.64 2.26
CA ALA A 200 0.23 -0.05 0.95
C ALA A 200 -0.73 1.15 1.00
N GLN A 201 -1.69 1.18 1.92
CA GLN A 201 -2.52 2.35 2.22
C GLN A 201 -1.94 3.15 3.40
N GLY A 202 -1.39 2.49 4.41
CA GLY A 202 -0.84 3.13 5.62
C GLY A 202 0.23 4.16 5.32
N ILE A 203 1.16 3.84 4.42
CA ILE A 203 2.27 4.74 4.06
C ILE A 203 1.81 6.07 3.45
N VAL A 204 0.60 6.13 2.89
CA VAL A 204 0.04 7.36 2.29
C VAL A 204 -0.64 8.22 3.34
N HIS A 205 -1.37 7.62 4.26
CA HIS A 205 -2.27 8.31 5.18
C HIS A 205 -1.66 8.56 6.57
N GLU A 206 -0.79 7.66 7.05
CA GLU A 206 -0.19 7.72 8.37
C GLU A 206 1.30 8.08 8.34
N LYS A 207 1.78 8.73 9.39
CA LYS A 207 3.22 8.83 9.65
C LYS A 207 3.68 7.49 10.20
N VAL A 208 4.38 6.72 9.35
CA VAL A 208 4.88 5.40 9.74
C VAL A 208 6.24 5.53 10.42
N ASP A 209 6.35 4.98 11.61
CA ASP A 209 7.59 4.79 12.36
C ASP A 209 7.72 3.30 12.68
N VAL A 210 8.58 2.59 11.96
CA VAL A 210 8.70 1.12 12.10
C VAL A 210 9.34 0.71 13.43
N GLN A 211 10.12 1.60 14.05
CA GLN A 211 10.67 1.36 15.39
C GLN A 211 9.58 1.51 16.47
N GLU A 212 8.72 2.52 16.34
CA GLU A 212 7.59 2.71 17.25
C GLU A 212 6.53 1.60 17.11
N LEU A 213 6.21 1.20 15.87
CA LEU A 213 5.30 0.08 15.58
C LEU A 213 5.88 -1.25 16.03
N ASP A 214 7.21 -1.35 16.06
CA ASP A 214 7.99 -2.56 16.35
C ASP A 214 7.64 -3.76 15.43
N CYS A 215 7.08 -3.50 14.23
CA CYS A 215 6.78 -4.55 13.27
C CYS A 215 8.06 -5.19 12.72
N ASP A 216 7.98 -6.47 12.34
CA ASP A 216 9.14 -7.21 11.84
C ASP A 216 9.36 -6.98 10.34
N PHE A 217 8.26 -6.77 9.60
CA PHE A 217 8.25 -6.41 8.18
C PHE A 217 7.19 -5.34 7.92
N TYR A 218 7.52 -4.38 7.05
CA TYR A 218 6.58 -3.38 6.55
C TYR A 218 6.73 -3.24 5.04
N VAL A 219 5.64 -3.34 4.28
CA VAL A 219 5.69 -3.32 2.82
C VAL A 219 4.80 -2.24 2.22
N PHE A 220 5.23 -1.64 1.12
CA PHE A 220 4.38 -0.73 0.36
C PHE A 220 4.75 -0.64 -1.12
N SER A 221 3.85 -0.07 -1.93
CA SER A 221 4.04 0.18 -3.36
C SER A 221 4.24 1.67 -3.62
N GLY A 222 5.23 2.01 -4.44
CA GLY A 222 5.53 3.40 -4.78
C GLY A 222 4.41 4.09 -5.55
N HIS A 223 3.68 3.38 -6.44
CA HIS A 223 2.61 3.98 -7.23
C HIS A 223 1.41 4.49 -6.40
N LYS A 224 1.23 4.02 -5.18
CA LYS A 224 0.25 4.57 -4.23
C LYS A 224 0.80 5.77 -3.48
N LEU A 225 2.12 5.77 -3.23
CA LEU A 225 2.87 6.86 -2.61
C LEU A 225 3.30 7.96 -3.62
N TYR A 226 2.58 8.14 -4.72
CA TYR A 226 2.84 9.13 -5.78
C TYR A 226 4.12 8.90 -6.60
N ALA A 227 4.92 7.85 -6.35
CA ALA A 227 6.12 7.50 -7.10
C ALA A 227 5.81 6.71 -8.38
N ALA A 228 6.83 6.37 -9.16
CA ALA A 228 6.69 5.59 -10.39
C ALA A 228 6.11 4.19 -10.13
N THR A 229 5.35 3.67 -11.09
CA THR A 229 4.90 2.28 -11.11
C THR A 229 6.09 1.33 -11.25
N GLY A 230 5.98 0.11 -10.70
CA GLY A 230 7.07 -0.87 -10.73
C GLY A 230 8.15 -0.60 -9.69
N THR A 231 7.81 0.16 -8.64
CA THR A 231 8.62 0.36 -7.44
C THR A 231 7.85 -0.05 -6.20
N GLY A 232 8.54 -0.64 -5.25
CA GLY A 232 8.02 -1.01 -3.94
C GLY A 232 9.14 -1.17 -2.94
N VAL A 233 8.79 -1.26 -1.70
CA VAL A 233 9.71 -1.35 -0.58
C VAL A 233 9.27 -2.48 0.35
N LEU A 234 10.25 -3.25 0.78
CA LEU A 234 10.20 -4.08 1.97
C LEU A 234 11.15 -3.47 3.00
N PHE A 235 10.61 -3.04 4.13
CA PHE A 235 11.36 -2.93 5.37
C PHE A 235 11.32 -4.30 6.07
N GLY A 236 12.46 -4.77 6.56
CA GLY A 236 12.54 -5.97 7.41
C GLY A 236 13.59 -5.79 8.49
N LYS A 237 13.28 -6.17 9.74
CA LYS A 237 14.28 -6.17 10.81
C LYS A 237 15.46 -7.03 10.40
N LYS A 238 16.68 -6.50 10.58
CA LYS A 238 17.94 -7.15 10.16
C LYS A 238 18.04 -8.61 10.58
N LYS A 239 17.62 -8.94 11.81
CA LYS A 239 17.63 -10.32 12.34
C LYS A 239 16.90 -11.33 11.45
N TRP A 240 15.77 -10.91 10.85
CA TRP A 240 14.99 -11.77 9.96
C TRP A 240 15.60 -11.83 8.56
N LEU A 241 15.98 -10.67 8.02
CA LEU A 241 16.58 -10.59 6.69
C LEU A 241 17.90 -11.38 6.60
N ASP A 242 18.73 -11.33 7.64
CA ASP A 242 19.98 -12.12 7.69
C ASP A 242 19.71 -13.62 7.67
N ALA A 243 18.69 -14.09 8.41
CA ALA A 243 18.35 -15.50 8.54
C ALA A 243 17.58 -16.07 7.34
N MET A 244 16.90 -15.23 6.57
CA MET A 244 16.14 -15.67 5.40
C MET A 244 17.04 -15.97 4.21
N PRO A 245 16.83 -17.08 3.45
CA PRO A 245 17.52 -17.34 2.20
C PRO A 245 17.11 -16.35 1.10
N PRO A 246 17.90 -16.22 0.01
CA PRO A 246 17.49 -15.41 -1.14
C PRO A 246 16.17 -15.86 -1.74
N TYR A 247 15.41 -14.89 -2.26
CA TYR A 247 14.14 -15.14 -2.96
C TYR A 247 14.35 -15.49 -4.44
N MET A 248 15.25 -14.75 -5.10
CA MET A 248 15.58 -14.91 -6.52
C MET A 248 17.09 -15.06 -6.68
N GLY A 249 17.52 -15.94 -7.58
CA GLY A 249 18.93 -16.06 -7.97
C GLY A 249 19.24 -15.28 -9.24
N GLY A 250 20.44 -14.71 -9.31
CA GLY A 250 20.89 -13.96 -10.50
C GLY A 250 22.17 -13.19 -10.27
N GLY A 251 22.48 -12.25 -11.14
CA GLY A 251 23.54 -11.27 -10.93
C GLY A 251 23.18 -10.30 -9.80
N GLU A 252 24.11 -9.46 -9.40
CA GLU A 252 24.04 -8.44 -8.34
C GLU A 252 23.93 -9.01 -6.91
N MET A 253 23.09 -10.02 -6.67
CA MET A 253 22.79 -10.59 -5.36
C MET A 253 23.84 -11.59 -4.83
N ILE A 254 24.92 -11.84 -5.60
CA ILE A 254 25.97 -12.81 -5.30
C ILE A 254 27.26 -12.11 -4.88
N HIS A 255 28.03 -12.77 -4.02
CA HIS A 255 29.42 -12.41 -3.71
C HIS A 255 30.40 -13.21 -4.59
N SER A 256 30.25 -14.53 -4.64
CA SER A 256 31.01 -15.43 -5.51
C SER A 256 30.14 -16.54 -6.05
N VAL A 257 30.45 -17.05 -7.25
CA VAL A 257 29.75 -18.18 -7.90
C VAL A 257 30.75 -19.13 -8.48
N SER A 258 30.60 -20.42 -8.17
CA SER A 258 31.23 -21.54 -8.88
C SER A 258 30.13 -22.53 -9.29
N PHE A 259 30.48 -23.61 -9.98
CA PHE A 259 29.51 -24.67 -10.27
C PHE A 259 29.13 -25.49 -9.05
N GLU A 260 29.94 -25.47 -7.99
CA GLU A 260 29.76 -26.22 -6.76
C GLU A 260 29.01 -25.40 -5.71
N GLU A 261 29.27 -24.07 -5.63
CA GLU A 261 28.77 -23.24 -4.55
C GLU A 261 28.56 -21.78 -4.99
N THR A 262 27.58 -21.15 -4.39
CA THR A 262 27.32 -19.68 -4.49
C THR A 262 27.28 -19.08 -3.10
N THR A 263 28.03 -17.97 -2.91
CA THR A 263 27.89 -17.12 -1.74
C THR A 263 27.19 -15.82 -2.11
N TYR A 264 26.42 -15.24 -1.17
CA TYR A 264 25.51 -14.15 -1.46
C TYR A 264 26.07 -12.81 -1.00
N ALA A 265 25.60 -11.73 -1.65
CA ALA A 265 25.94 -10.36 -1.28
C ALA A 265 25.43 -10.03 0.15
N PRO A 266 26.05 -9.08 0.83
CA PRO A 266 25.50 -8.55 2.08
C PRO A 266 24.13 -7.87 1.86
N MET A 267 23.40 -7.64 2.96
CA MET A 267 22.14 -6.91 2.92
C MET A 267 22.32 -5.47 2.40
N PRO A 268 21.37 -4.95 1.65
CA PRO A 268 20.14 -5.58 1.15
C PRO A 268 20.33 -6.34 -0.17
N GLY A 269 21.54 -6.31 -0.76
CA GLY A 269 21.86 -6.85 -2.08
C GLY A 269 21.42 -8.32 -2.28
N LYS A 270 21.48 -9.14 -1.23
CA LYS A 270 21.01 -10.54 -1.24
C LYS A 270 19.59 -10.73 -1.80
N PHE A 271 18.71 -9.72 -1.66
CA PHE A 271 17.32 -9.78 -2.12
C PHE A 271 17.05 -8.96 -3.38
N GLU A 272 18.07 -8.33 -3.96
CA GLU A 272 17.94 -7.47 -5.14
C GLU A 272 18.66 -8.10 -6.34
N ALA A 273 18.11 -9.19 -6.87
CA ALA A 273 18.70 -9.93 -7.99
C ALA A 273 18.47 -9.25 -9.34
N GLY A 274 19.47 -9.32 -10.22
CA GLY A 274 19.42 -8.79 -11.58
C GLY A 274 19.59 -7.28 -11.65
N THR A 275 19.38 -6.70 -12.83
CA THR A 275 19.44 -5.24 -13.02
C THR A 275 18.25 -4.58 -12.35
N GLN A 276 18.52 -3.75 -11.36
CA GLN A 276 17.50 -3.05 -10.59
C GLN A 276 16.79 -1.96 -11.39
N ASN A 277 15.62 -1.53 -10.94
CA ASN A 277 14.86 -0.44 -11.55
C ASN A 277 15.45 0.93 -11.14
N PHE A 278 16.70 1.17 -11.52
CA PHE A 278 17.50 2.31 -11.08
C PHE A 278 16.99 3.68 -11.57
N ASN A 279 16.11 3.70 -12.58
CA ASN A 279 15.50 4.95 -13.04
C ASN A 279 14.20 5.28 -12.28
N ALA A 280 13.45 4.27 -11.84
CA ALA A 280 12.16 4.49 -11.18
C ALA A 280 12.30 4.58 -9.65
N VAL A 281 13.20 3.80 -9.02
CA VAL A 281 13.39 3.82 -7.56
C VAL A 281 13.72 5.22 -7.02
N PRO A 282 14.59 6.03 -7.63
CA PRO A 282 14.85 7.38 -7.12
C PRO A 282 13.65 8.32 -7.13
N THR A 283 12.56 8.00 -7.87
CA THR A 283 11.31 8.77 -7.82
C THR A 283 10.60 8.70 -6.47
N LEU A 284 10.99 7.76 -5.61
CA LEU A 284 10.51 7.72 -4.22
C LEU A 284 10.91 8.97 -3.44
N VAL A 285 12.06 9.59 -3.76
CA VAL A 285 12.54 10.79 -3.05
C VAL A 285 11.57 11.98 -3.22
N PRO A 286 11.27 12.47 -4.44
CA PRO A 286 10.30 13.54 -4.60
C PRO A 286 8.89 13.15 -4.15
N ALA A 287 8.49 11.88 -4.23
CA ALA A 287 7.20 11.40 -3.73
C ALA A 287 7.12 11.49 -2.20
N ILE A 288 8.16 11.07 -1.47
CA ILE A 288 8.27 11.19 -0.01
C ILE A 288 8.24 12.67 0.41
N ASN A 289 8.97 13.53 -0.30
CA ASN A 289 8.99 14.97 -0.05
C ASN A 289 7.58 15.58 -0.22
N PHE A 290 6.87 15.19 -1.28
CA PHE A 290 5.50 15.62 -1.52
C PHE A 290 4.55 15.21 -0.38
N VAL A 291 4.54 13.93 0.01
CA VAL A 291 3.67 13.43 1.09
C VAL A 291 4.01 14.11 2.43
N SER A 292 5.31 14.28 2.73
CA SER A 292 5.76 14.95 3.95
C SER A 292 5.30 16.41 3.98
N ALA A 293 5.38 17.10 2.85
CA ALA A 293 4.92 18.48 2.73
C ALA A 293 3.39 18.60 2.87
N CYS A 294 2.62 17.65 2.31
CA CYS A 294 1.16 17.59 2.48
C CYS A 294 0.79 17.36 3.95
N ARG A 295 1.44 16.42 4.64
CA ARG A 295 1.20 16.14 6.06
C ARG A 295 1.50 17.34 6.96
N ASN A 296 2.48 18.16 6.62
CA ASN A 296 2.86 19.35 7.38
C ASN A 296 2.04 20.61 6.99
N SER A 297 1.10 20.50 6.08
CA SER A 297 0.25 21.62 5.65
C SER A 297 -1.09 21.63 6.37
N ALA A 298 -1.33 22.67 7.18
CA ALA A 298 -2.61 22.86 7.88
C ALA A 298 -3.79 23.03 6.90
N ASP A 299 -3.56 23.66 5.73
CA ASP A 299 -4.59 23.82 4.71
C ASP A 299 -5.03 22.47 4.14
N VAL A 300 -4.06 21.57 3.88
CA VAL A 300 -4.35 20.20 3.40
C VAL A 300 -5.10 19.40 4.44
N GLN A 301 -4.64 19.42 5.67
CA GLN A 301 -5.30 18.69 6.76
C GLN A 301 -6.75 19.16 6.91
N LYS A 302 -6.97 20.48 6.95
CA LYS A 302 -8.31 21.06 7.06
C LYS A 302 -9.21 20.65 5.87
N GLU A 303 -8.69 20.67 4.65
CA GLU A 303 -9.46 20.28 3.45
C GLU A 303 -9.80 18.78 3.48
N GLN A 304 -8.84 17.92 3.82
CA GLN A 304 -9.07 16.48 3.94
C GLN A 304 -10.08 16.15 5.05
N GLU A 305 -10.04 16.88 6.15
CA GLU A 305 -11.02 16.79 7.22
C GLU A 305 -12.42 17.19 6.76
N ALA A 306 -12.52 18.31 6.06
CA ALA A 306 -13.79 18.79 5.53
C ALA A 306 -14.39 17.82 4.50
N ILE A 307 -13.55 17.24 3.63
CA ILE A 307 -13.96 16.19 2.68
C ILE A 307 -14.48 14.96 3.42
N LEU A 308 -13.71 14.47 4.42
CA LEU A 308 -14.07 13.29 5.19
C LEU A 308 -15.43 13.46 5.88
N ASP A 309 -15.63 14.58 6.57
CA ASP A 309 -16.88 14.87 7.29
C ASP A 309 -18.06 15.03 6.33
N TYR A 310 -17.87 15.80 5.25
CA TYR A 310 -18.92 16.06 4.28
C TYR A 310 -19.39 14.79 3.56
N VAL A 311 -18.44 14.02 3.00
CA VAL A 311 -18.75 12.79 2.24
C VAL A 311 -19.34 11.73 3.16
N TYR A 312 -18.75 11.52 4.35
CA TYR A 312 -19.28 10.56 5.31
C TYR A 312 -20.73 10.87 5.66
N LYS A 313 -21.02 12.13 6.03
CA LYS A 313 -22.37 12.55 6.38
C LYS A 313 -23.35 12.39 5.22
N ALA A 314 -22.97 12.85 4.02
CA ALA A 314 -23.84 12.76 2.86
C ALA A 314 -24.20 11.32 2.48
N LEU A 315 -23.23 10.40 2.56
CA LEU A 315 -23.47 8.97 2.29
C LEU A 315 -24.27 8.30 3.39
N ALA A 316 -24.02 8.63 4.66
CA ALA A 316 -24.73 8.04 5.81
C ALA A 316 -26.18 8.53 5.94
N ASP A 317 -26.47 9.79 5.55
CA ASP A 317 -27.81 10.37 5.61
C ASP A 317 -28.72 9.93 4.43
N ASN A 318 -28.15 9.34 3.36
CA ASN A 318 -28.92 8.89 2.20
C ASN A 318 -29.52 7.48 2.46
N PRO A 319 -30.85 7.35 2.51
CA PRO A 319 -31.52 6.07 2.88
C PRO A 319 -31.31 4.94 1.88
N CYS A 320 -30.95 5.26 0.62
CA CYS A 320 -30.66 4.24 -0.40
C CYS A 320 -29.21 3.73 -0.33
N ILE A 321 -28.33 4.33 0.52
CA ILE A 321 -26.93 3.99 0.60
C ILE A 321 -26.63 3.20 1.86
N LYS A 322 -25.98 2.06 1.69
CA LYS A 322 -25.33 1.33 2.77
C LYS A 322 -23.84 1.62 2.73
N LEU A 323 -23.37 2.43 3.68
CA LEU A 323 -21.95 2.78 3.86
C LEU A 323 -21.25 1.69 4.70
N TYR A 324 -20.01 1.33 4.32
CA TYR A 324 -19.18 0.36 5.03
C TYR A 324 -17.99 1.05 5.70
N GLY A 325 -17.63 0.56 6.91
CA GLY A 325 -16.59 1.14 7.75
C GLY A 325 -17.10 2.24 8.67
N LEU A 326 -16.43 2.39 9.81
CA LEU A 326 -16.81 3.34 10.87
C LEU A 326 -16.55 4.80 10.50
N PRO A 327 -17.20 5.76 11.21
CA PRO A 327 -16.79 7.16 11.22
C PRO A 327 -15.45 7.34 11.95
N ARG A 328 -14.93 8.59 11.95
CA ARG A 328 -13.75 8.99 12.74
C ARG A 328 -13.75 8.44 14.18
N PRO A 329 -12.58 8.29 14.83
CA PRO A 329 -11.25 8.77 14.38
C PRO A 329 -10.46 7.79 13.51
N VAL A 330 -10.96 6.58 13.29
CA VAL A 330 -10.20 5.45 12.69
C VAL A 330 -10.35 5.32 11.17
N LYS A 331 -10.84 6.36 10.48
CA LYS A 331 -11.11 6.32 9.04
C LYS A 331 -10.31 7.37 8.26
N VAL A 332 -9.72 6.94 7.15
CA VAL A 332 -9.12 7.82 6.13
C VAL A 332 -10.15 8.24 5.07
N PRO A 333 -9.88 9.26 4.21
CA PRO A 333 -10.80 9.71 3.16
C PRO A 333 -11.00 8.69 2.03
N LEU A 334 -11.50 7.50 2.40
CA LEU A 334 -11.83 6.38 1.53
C LEU A 334 -13.19 5.84 1.95
N PHE A 335 -14.13 5.78 1.01
CA PHE A 335 -15.52 5.44 1.25
C PHE A 335 -15.95 4.31 0.33
N SER A 336 -16.33 3.17 0.90
CA SER A 336 -16.95 2.06 0.19
C SER A 336 -18.42 1.92 0.57
N PHE A 337 -19.28 1.82 -0.43
CA PHE A 337 -20.72 1.81 -0.23
C PHE A 337 -21.42 0.99 -1.31
N ALA A 338 -22.62 0.55 -0.99
CA ALA A 338 -23.59 -0.04 -1.91
C ALA A 338 -24.84 0.85 -1.98
N VAL A 339 -25.53 0.81 -3.10
CA VAL A 339 -26.82 1.48 -3.28
C VAL A 339 -27.90 0.40 -3.45
N GLU A 340 -28.95 0.47 -2.65
CA GLU A 340 -30.06 -0.46 -2.74
C GLU A 340 -30.80 -0.28 -4.09
N GLY A 341 -31.05 -1.38 -4.79
CA GLY A 341 -31.71 -1.36 -6.09
C GLY A 341 -30.81 -1.03 -7.29
N ALA A 342 -29.53 -0.66 -7.10
CA ALA A 342 -28.64 -0.35 -8.21
C ALA A 342 -27.33 -1.16 -8.15
N HIS A 343 -26.90 -1.68 -9.32
CA HIS A 343 -25.63 -2.40 -9.41
C HIS A 343 -24.44 -1.41 -9.39
N HIS A 344 -23.38 -1.73 -8.65
CA HIS A 344 -22.22 -0.87 -8.48
C HIS A 344 -21.51 -0.50 -9.80
N GLU A 345 -21.52 -1.40 -10.81
CA GLU A 345 -20.93 -1.11 -12.13
C GLU A 345 -21.75 -0.09 -12.92
N ASP A 346 -23.08 -0.18 -12.89
CA ASP A 346 -23.96 0.75 -13.60
C ASP A 346 -23.79 2.18 -13.06
N LEU A 347 -23.75 2.32 -11.73
CA LEU A 347 -23.47 3.60 -11.08
C LEU A 347 -22.08 4.13 -11.45
N ALA A 348 -21.05 3.28 -11.47
CA ALA A 348 -19.70 3.68 -11.87
C ALA A 348 -19.66 4.17 -13.32
N LEU A 349 -20.36 3.51 -14.25
CA LEU A 349 -20.43 3.90 -15.65
C LEU A 349 -21.15 5.25 -15.83
N ILE A 350 -22.22 5.50 -15.08
CA ILE A 350 -22.93 6.78 -15.12
C ILE A 350 -22.05 7.90 -14.58
N LEU A 351 -21.38 7.69 -13.44
CA LEU A 351 -20.47 8.65 -12.83
C LEU A 351 -19.26 8.96 -13.73
N ASP A 352 -18.71 7.96 -14.43
CA ASP A 352 -17.65 8.15 -15.42
C ASP A 352 -18.09 9.10 -16.55
N LYS A 353 -19.34 8.98 -17.06
CA LYS A 353 -19.90 9.92 -18.03
C LYS A 353 -20.08 11.34 -17.48
N MET A 354 -20.08 11.49 -16.17
CA MET A 354 -20.09 12.80 -15.49
C MET A 354 -18.67 13.31 -15.16
N GLY A 355 -17.60 12.60 -15.60
CA GLY A 355 -16.20 12.98 -15.40
C GLY A 355 -15.63 12.53 -14.05
N ILE A 356 -16.32 11.62 -13.32
CA ILE A 356 -15.91 11.15 -12.00
C ILE A 356 -15.34 9.73 -12.11
N ALA A 357 -14.04 9.59 -11.91
CA ALA A 357 -13.34 8.31 -11.90
C ALA A 357 -13.30 7.73 -10.48
N LEU A 358 -13.99 6.62 -10.27
CA LEU A 358 -13.96 5.85 -9.01
C LEU A 358 -13.88 4.35 -9.27
N ARG A 359 -13.71 3.55 -8.24
CA ARG A 359 -13.59 2.09 -8.35
C ARG A 359 -14.93 1.41 -8.09
N SER A 360 -15.23 0.37 -8.88
CA SER A 360 -16.32 -0.58 -8.60
C SER A 360 -15.80 -2.01 -8.50
N GLY A 361 -16.51 -2.90 -7.82
CA GLY A 361 -16.25 -4.32 -7.72
C GLY A 361 -15.65 -4.76 -6.37
N GLN A 362 -14.84 -5.83 -6.38
CA GLN A 362 -14.36 -6.51 -5.17
C GLN A 362 -13.08 -5.90 -4.55
N MET A 363 -12.45 -4.91 -5.16
CA MET A 363 -11.24 -4.20 -4.69
C MET A 363 -10.05 -5.13 -4.36
N CYS A 364 -9.95 -6.30 -5.02
CA CYS A 364 -8.99 -7.37 -4.70
C CYS A 364 -9.05 -7.84 -3.23
N ALA A 365 -10.25 -7.90 -2.66
CA ALA A 365 -10.54 -8.33 -1.29
C ALA A 365 -11.84 -9.18 -1.26
N GLU A 366 -11.91 -10.19 -2.11
CA GLU A 366 -13.09 -11.04 -2.27
C GLU A 366 -13.54 -11.69 -0.95
N PRO A 367 -12.65 -12.24 -0.08
CA PRO A 367 -13.07 -12.77 1.21
C PRO A 367 -13.76 -11.74 2.11
N LEU A 368 -13.36 -10.46 2.03
CA LEU A 368 -14.05 -9.40 2.75
C LEU A 368 -15.42 -9.11 2.14
N MET A 369 -15.59 -9.16 0.82
CA MET A 369 -16.91 -9.02 0.18
C MET A 369 -17.86 -10.12 0.63
N ASP A 370 -17.41 -11.37 0.68
CA ASP A 370 -18.17 -12.50 1.20
C ASP A 370 -18.57 -12.29 2.67
N ARG A 371 -17.62 -11.83 3.50
CA ARG A 371 -17.87 -11.52 4.92
C ARG A 371 -18.89 -10.39 5.12
N LEU A 372 -18.94 -9.42 4.22
CA LEU A 372 -19.90 -8.31 4.21
C LEU A 372 -21.25 -8.68 3.56
N GLY A 373 -21.32 -9.83 2.88
CA GLY A 373 -22.51 -10.30 2.16
C GLY A 373 -22.83 -9.51 0.91
N VAL A 374 -21.79 -9.07 0.16
CA VAL A 374 -21.94 -8.28 -1.07
C VAL A 374 -21.10 -8.87 -2.21
N THR A 375 -21.52 -8.65 -3.46
CA THR A 375 -20.77 -9.08 -4.66
C THR A 375 -19.71 -8.09 -5.07
N GLY A 376 -19.82 -6.84 -4.64
CA GLY A 376 -18.91 -5.73 -4.90
C GLY A 376 -19.45 -4.43 -4.36
N LEU A 377 -18.62 -3.41 -4.34
CA LEU A 377 -18.93 -2.08 -3.81
C LEU A 377 -18.51 -0.99 -4.80
N LEU A 378 -19.02 0.22 -4.63
CA LEU A 378 -18.41 1.44 -5.12
C LEU A 378 -17.40 1.93 -4.09
N ARG A 379 -16.24 2.44 -4.53
CA ARG A 379 -15.24 3.03 -3.66
C ARG A 379 -14.76 4.38 -4.20
N ALA A 380 -14.99 5.43 -3.44
CA ALA A 380 -14.40 6.75 -3.68
C ALA A 380 -13.23 6.95 -2.70
N SER A 381 -12.05 7.29 -3.19
CA SER A 381 -10.84 7.54 -2.39
C SER A 381 -10.21 8.86 -2.79
N PHE A 382 -10.05 9.75 -1.81
CA PHE A 382 -9.55 11.10 -1.99
C PHE A 382 -8.05 11.19 -1.67
N ALA A 383 -7.38 12.13 -2.33
CA ALA A 383 -5.96 12.43 -2.15
C ALA A 383 -5.78 13.91 -1.75
N PRO A 384 -4.58 14.33 -1.28
CA PRO A 384 -4.31 15.71 -0.88
C PRO A 384 -4.62 16.77 -1.93
N TYR A 385 -4.71 16.43 -3.20
CA TYR A 385 -5.07 17.34 -4.29
C TYR A 385 -6.57 17.43 -4.56
N ASN A 386 -7.41 16.56 -3.98
CA ASN A 386 -8.85 16.67 -4.11
C ASN A 386 -9.40 17.81 -3.24
N THR A 387 -10.51 18.41 -3.69
CA THR A 387 -11.14 19.55 -3.04
C THR A 387 -12.52 19.20 -2.49
N LEU A 388 -12.99 19.98 -1.51
CA LEU A 388 -14.36 19.89 -1.00
C LEU A 388 -15.39 20.14 -2.10
N GLU A 389 -15.08 21.00 -3.09
CA GLU A 389 -15.96 21.24 -4.23
C GLU A 389 -16.07 20.01 -5.14
N GLU A 390 -14.97 19.26 -5.34
CA GLU A 390 -15.02 17.97 -6.03
C GLU A 390 -15.85 16.94 -5.24
N ALA A 391 -15.73 16.91 -3.92
CA ALA A 391 -16.55 16.06 -3.05
C ALA A 391 -18.06 16.41 -3.16
N LYS A 392 -18.41 17.68 -3.15
CA LYS A 392 -19.79 18.16 -3.35
C LYS A 392 -20.32 17.79 -4.74
N TYR A 393 -19.48 17.94 -5.77
CA TYR A 393 -19.84 17.55 -7.13
C TYR A 393 -20.07 16.04 -7.24
N PHE A 394 -19.22 15.24 -6.59
CA PHE A 394 -19.36 13.79 -6.53
C PHE A 394 -20.70 13.39 -5.89
N ILE A 395 -21.04 13.90 -4.70
CA ILE A 395 -22.31 13.57 -4.02
C ILE A 395 -23.53 13.98 -4.88
N LYS A 396 -23.54 15.20 -5.41
CA LYS A 396 -24.62 15.66 -6.31
C LYS A 396 -24.77 14.78 -7.56
N SER A 397 -23.67 14.27 -8.09
CA SER A 397 -23.68 13.40 -9.27
C SER A 397 -24.12 11.99 -8.91
N LEU A 398 -23.75 11.51 -7.72
CA LEU A 398 -24.20 10.22 -7.19
C LEU A 398 -25.71 10.21 -6.98
N ASP A 399 -26.29 11.25 -6.35
CA ASP A 399 -27.74 11.37 -6.18
C ASP A 399 -28.47 11.29 -7.52
N LYS A 400 -27.98 12.02 -8.54
CA LYS A 400 -28.54 11.94 -9.89
C LYS A 400 -28.42 10.55 -10.53
N ALA A 401 -27.30 9.87 -10.30
CA ALA A 401 -27.10 8.52 -10.83
C ALA A 401 -28.04 7.51 -10.15
N ILE A 402 -28.30 7.69 -8.86
CA ILE A 402 -29.30 6.92 -8.11
C ILE A 402 -30.69 7.16 -8.68
N ASP A 403 -31.12 8.43 -8.83
CA ASP A 403 -32.41 8.80 -9.40
C ASP A 403 -32.66 8.24 -10.83
N MET A 404 -31.60 7.90 -11.57
CA MET A 404 -31.70 7.29 -12.91
C MET A 404 -31.91 5.77 -12.87
N LEU A 405 -31.55 5.10 -11.79
CA LEU A 405 -31.53 3.64 -11.68
C LEU A 405 -32.56 3.09 -10.69
N VAL A 406 -32.92 3.87 -9.70
CA VAL A 406 -33.85 3.54 -8.62
C VAL A 406 -35.06 4.47 -8.65
#